data_733f7aaaf46a86fe8833e5609156a7e7
#
_entry.id   733f7aaaf46a86fe8833e5609156a7e7
#
_cell.length_a   1.000
_cell.length_b   1.000
_cell.length_c   1.000
_cell.angle_alpha   90.00
_cell.angle_beta   90.00
_cell.angle_gamma   90.00
#
_symmetry.space_group_name_H-M   'P 1'
#
loop_
_entity.id
_entity.type
_entity.pdbx_description
1 polymer ?
#
loop_
_entity_poly.entity_id
_entity_poly.type
_entity_poly.pdbx_seq_one_letter_code
_entity_poly.pdbx_strand_id
1 'polypeptide(L)'
;MKYPGTYIVIEGIDGAGKDTQEELLKDVLPADTVYTREPRGTEIGETLREIIVTKEIDPVSEILLFYAARRELMNRVIIPALKAGKTVVSNRNELATYAYQVHGREREDLLPLVTTLSKQVLGDIQPDFCLYYDIPVSVKKERISGRPEQVDSFDALAEEIFERARTGYKKHIVRYPHAIVDASGTIEEVHALTKEALHGII
;
A
#
# COMPACT_ATOMS: atom_id res chain seq x y z
N MET A 1 3.38 22.38 3.68
CA MET A 1 4.83 22.57 4.00
C MET A 1 5.47 21.21 3.84
N LYS A 2 6.43 21.05 2.93
CA LYS A 2 7.10 19.75 2.70
C LYS A 2 8.04 19.48 3.88
N TYR A 3 8.00 18.29 4.45
CA TYR A 3 8.93 17.87 5.49
C TYR A 3 10.31 17.57 4.89
N PRO A 4 11.41 17.63 5.69
CA PRO A 4 12.75 17.32 5.19
C PRO A 4 12.98 15.85 4.82
N GLY A 5 12.18 14.94 5.38
CA GLY A 5 12.24 13.50 5.07
C GLY A 5 11.55 13.14 3.77
N THR A 6 11.82 11.94 3.26
CA THR A 6 11.26 11.39 2.02
C THR A 6 10.21 10.32 2.32
N TYR A 7 9.03 10.41 1.71
CA TYR A 7 7.94 9.45 1.88
C TYR A 7 7.76 8.60 0.63
N ILE A 8 8.14 7.34 0.71
CA ILE A 8 8.01 6.33 -0.35
C ILE A 8 6.88 5.38 0.02
N VAL A 9 6.03 5.07 -0.96
CA VAL A 9 4.96 4.08 -0.81
C VAL A 9 5.18 2.93 -1.77
N ILE A 10 5.02 1.70 -1.29
CA ILE A 10 5.04 0.50 -2.11
C ILE A 10 3.62 -0.10 -2.17
N GLU A 11 3.14 -0.33 -3.39
CA GLU A 11 1.79 -0.78 -3.68
C GLU A 11 1.78 -1.97 -4.63
N GLY A 12 0.68 -2.67 -4.67
CA GLY A 12 0.46 -3.83 -5.53
C GLY A 12 -0.55 -4.79 -4.91
N ILE A 13 -1.12 -5.67 -5.72
CA ILE A 13 -2.01 -6.72 -5.22
C ILE A 13 -1.25 -7.73 -4.35
N ASP A 14 -1.98 -8.58 -3.62
CA ASP A 14 -1.36 -9.62 -2.82
C ASP A 14 -0.63 -10.62 -3.73
N GLY A 15 0.53 -11.10 -3.28
CA GLY A 15 1.42 -11.92 -4.11
C GLY A 15 2.35 -11.14 -5.05
N ALA A 16 2.24 -9.80 -5.14
CA ALA A 16 3.13 -8.99 -5.98
C ALA A 16 4.59 -8.91 -5.50
N GLY A 17 4.92 -9.47 -4.34
CA GLY A 17 6.29 -9.51 -3.82
C GLY A 17 6.71 -8.24 -3.05
N LYS A 18 5.76 -7.40 -2.63
CA LYS A 18 6.02 -6.16 -1.87
C LYS A 18 6.89 -6.40 -0.63
N ASP A 19 6.57 -7.40 0.19
CA ASP A 19 7.31 -7.69 1.43
C ASP A 19 8.76 -8.11 1.14
N THR A 20 8.97 -8.88 0.08
CA THR A 20 10.31 -9.28 -0.38
C THR A 20 11.12 -8.06 -0.84
N GLN A 21 10.51 -7.19 -1.62
CA GLN A 21 11.19 -5.98 -2.09
C GLN A 21 11.41 -4.96 -0.97
N GLU A 22 10.48 -4.85 -0.01
CA GLU A 22 10.65 -4.05 1.21
C GLU A 22 11.89 -4.49 2.01
N GLU A 23 12.09 -5.81 2.16
CA GLU A 23 13.27 -6.35 2.86
C GLU A 23 14.56 -6.01 2.12
N LEU A 24 14.61 -6.19 0.79
CA LEU A 24 15.77 -5.87 -0.02
C LEU A 24 16.07 -4.37 -0.09
N LEU A 25 15.06 -3.51 0.09
CA LEU A 25 15.26 -2.07 0.16
C LEU A 25 16.04 -1.61 1.41
N LYS A 26 16.12 -2.43 2.45
CA LYS A 26 16.93 -2.13 3.64
C LYS A 26 18.42 -2.04 3.35
N ASP A 27 18.89 -2.72 2.32
CA ASP A 27 20.29 -2.67 1.88
C ASP A 27 20.57 -1.49 0.93
N VAL A 28 19.52 -0.81 0.45
CA VAL A 28 19.61 0.26 -0.55
C VAL A 28 19.36 1.63 0.06
N LEU A 29 18.43 1.69 1.01
CA LEU A 29 17.99 2.93 1.65
C LEU A 29 18.84 3.27 2.88
N PRO A 30 18.83 4.53 3.36
CA PRO A 30 19.54 4.90 4.58
C PRO A 30 19.22 3.97 5.76
N ALA A 31 20.22 3.66 6.58
CA ALA A 31 20.07 2.71 7.69
C ALA A 31 19.04 3.12 8.76
N ASP A 32 18.69 4.40 8.84
CA ASP A 32 17.67 4.94 9.75
C ASP A 32 16.29 5.10 9.11
N THR A 33 16.07 4.48 7.92
CA THR A 33 14.79 4.44 7.23
C THR A 33 13.73 3.78 8.11
N VAL A 34 12.57 4.41 8.20
CA VAL A 34 11.42 3.88 8.93
C VAL A 34 10.54 3.07 7.99
N TYR A 35 10.42 1.77 8.24
CA TYR A 35 9.54 0.87 7.51
C TYR A 35 8.23 0.70 8.28
N THR A 36 7.11 0.83 7.57
CA THR A 36 5.78 0.68 8.14
C THR A 36 4.80 0.12 7.11
N ARG A 37 3.57 -0.19 7.54
CA ARG A 37 2.54 -0.75 6.65
C ARG A 37 1.13 -0.41 7.10
N GLU A 38 0.22 -0.30 6.16
CA GLU A 38 -1.20 -0.13 6.43
C GLU A 38 -1.98 -1.46 6.35
N PRO A 39 -3.04 -1.60 7.14
CA PRO A 39 -3.52 -0.71 8.21
C PRO A 39 -2.79 -0.88 9.55
N ARG A 40 -1.68 -1.62 9.59
CA ARG A 40 -0.84 -1.94 10.76
C ARG A 40 0.08 -0.76 11.14
N GLY A 41 1.13 -1.06 11.93
CA GLY A 41 2.19 -0.12 12.28
C GLY A 41 1.92 0.71 13.52
N THR A 42 0.75 0.56 14.15
CA THR A 42 0.40 1.08 15.48
C THR A 42 -0.46 0.07 16.21
N GLU A 43 -0.48 0.13 17.55
CA GLU A 43 -1.33 -0.76 18.38
C GLU A 43 -2.81 -0.66 17.96
N ILE A 44 -3.31 0.56 17.77
CA ILE A 44 -4.67 0.79 17.28
C ILE A 44 -4.86 0.21 15.89
N GLY A 45 -3.90 0.40 14.98
CA GLY A 45 -3.95 -0.14 13.64
C GLY A 45 -4.01 -1.67 13.61
N GLU A 46 -3.26 -2.37 14.48
CA GLU A 46 -3.34 -3.83 14.62
C GLU A 46 -4.73 -4.28 15.08
N THR A 47 -5.30 -3.61 16.09
CA THR A 47 -6.65 -3.91 16.58
C THR A 47 -7.71 -3.69 15.50
N LEU A 48 -7.63 -2.58 14.77
CA LEU A 48 -8.57 -2.29 13.67
C LEU A 48 -8.43 -3.30 12.54
N ARG A 49 -7.20 -3.72 12.21
CA ARG A 49 -6.97 -4.77 11.22
C ARG A 49 -7.62 -6.09 11.63
N GLU A 50 -7.47 -6.50 12.88
CA GLU A 50 -8.11 -7.72 13.40
C GLU A 50 -9.63 -7.68 13.16
N ILE A 51 -10.28 -6.56 13.48
CA ILE A 51 -11.70 -6.35 13.23
C ILE A 51 -12.01 -6.47 11.73
N ILE A 52 -11.25 -5.77 10.88
CA ILE A 52 -11.47 -5.73 9.42
C ILE A 52 -11.37 -7.12 8.79
N VAL A 53 -10.42 -7.96 9.22
CA VAL A 53 -10.20 -9.27 8.58
C VAL A 53 -11.02 -10.41 9.16
N THR A 54 -11.54 -10.25 10.40
CA THR A 54 -12.26 -11.33 11.10
C THR A 54 -13.76 -11.12 11.20
N LYS A 55 -14.25 -9.92 10.94
CA LYS A 55 -15.69 -9.59 11.05
C LYS A 55 -16.29 -9.28 9.69
N GLU A 56 -17.55 -9.64 9.53
CA GLU A 56 -18.35 -9.12 8.43
C GLU A 56 -18.72 -7.67 8.76
N ILE A 57 -18.32 -6.76 7.89
CA ILE A 57 -18.43 -5.32 8.12
C ILE A 57 -19.08 -4.66 6.91
N ASP A 58 -19.97 -3.72 7.15
CA ASP A 58 -20.50 -2.85 6.10
C ASP A 58 -19.36 -2.13 5.34
N PRO A 59 -19.42 -2.03 4.01
CA PRO A 59 -18.35 -1.45 3.20
C PRO A 59 -17.96 -0.02 3.58
N VAL A 60 -18.91 0.81 4.01
CA VAL A 60 -18.62 2.18 4.48
C VAL A 60 -17.88 2.13 5.81
N SER A 61 -18.33 1.29 6.74
CA SER A 61 -17.66 1.08 8.03
C SER A 61 -16.23 0.56 7.85
N GLU A 62 -16.01 -0.38 6.93
CA GLU A 62 -14.67 -0.88 6.60
C GLU A 62 -13.74 0.25 6.13
N ILE A 63 -14.20 1.11 5.21
CA ILE A 63 -13.45 2.28 4.75
C ILE A 63 -13.12 3.20 5.93
N LEU A 64 -14.07 3.49 6.82
CA LEU A 64 -13.84 4.34 7.98
C LEU A 64 -12.79 3.76 8.92
N LEU A 65 -12.76 2.43 9.13
CA LEU A 65 -11.75 1.75 9.93
C LEU A 65 -10.36 1.84 9.29
N PHE A 66 -10.25 1.66 7.97
CA PHE A 66 -8.97 1.87 7.26
C PHE A 66 -8.46 3.31 7.44
N TYR A 67 -9.34 4.30 7.32
CA TYR A 67 -8.92 5.70 7.48
C TYR A 67 -8.62 6.07 8.95
N ALA A 68 -9.27 5.45 9.93
CA ALA A 68 -8.91 5.60 11.33
C ALA A 68 -7.49 5.04 11.61
N ALA A 69 -7.19 3.83 11.15
CA ALA A 69 -5.87 3.23 11.27
C ALA A 69 -4.79 4.08 10.58
N ARG A 70 -5.06 4.56 9.36
CA ARG A 70 -4.18 5.45 8.59
C ARG A 70 -3.90 6.74 9.33
N ARG A 71 -4.91 7.36 9.94
CA ARG A 71 -4.72 8.60 10.70
C ARG A 71 -3.81 8.40 11.90
N GLU A 72 -3.95 7.29 12.63
CA GLU A 72 -3.07 6.93 13.73
C GLU A 72 -1.62 6.72 13.23
N LEU A 73 -1.45 5.97 12.14
CA LEU A 73 -0.14 5.72 11.55
C LEU A 73 0.54 7.02 11.09
N MET A 74 -0.19 7.90 10.41
CA MET A 74 0.31 9.20 9.98
C MET A 74 0.83 10.02 11.17
N ASN A 75 0.03 10.12 12.23
CA ASN A 75 0.37 10.97 13.37
C ASN A 75 1.46 10.40 14.27
N ARG A 76 1.50 9.07 14.44
CA ARG A 76 2.40 8.44 15.41
C ARG A 76 3.72 7.99 14.81
N VAL A 77 3.76 7.72 13.50
CA VAL A 77 4.95 7.13 12.84
C VAL A 77 5.42 8.00 11.68
N ILE A 78 4.59 8.21 10.66
CA ILE A 78 5.03 8.81 9.40
C ILE A 78 5.43 10.28 9.60
N ILE A 79 4.55 11.11 10.13
CA ILE A 79 4.82 12.54 10.32
C ILE A 79 6.03 12.81 11.23
N PRO A 80 6.18 12.15 12.39
CA PRO A 80 7.36 12.32 13.22
C PRO A 80 8.67 11.94 12.52
N ALA A 81 8.67 10.83 11.76
CA ALA A 81 9.84 10.40 11.01
C ALA A 81 10.21 11.40 9.90
N LEU A 82 9.22 11.86 9.12
CA LEU A 82 9.45 12.86 8.07
C LEU A 82 9.95 14.21 8.64
N LYS A 83 9.42 14.62 9.81
CA LYS A 83 9.91 15.82 10.52
C LYS A 83 11.36 15.68 10.98
N ALA A 84 11.77 14.47 11.34
CA ALA A 84 13.15 14.15 11.72
C ALA A 84 14.10 14.00 10.52
N GLY A 85 13.63 14.22 9.29
CA GLY A 85 14.42 14.12 8.06
C GLY A 85 14.66 12.68 7.59
N LYS A 86 13.93 11.71 8.15
CA LYS A 86 14.10 10.29 7.80
C LYS A 86 13.35 9.92 6.53
N THR A 87 13.86 8.92 5.83
CA THR A 87 13.10 8.22 4.80
C THR A 87 12.05 7.33 5.47
N VAL A 88 10.83 7.34 4.95
CA VAL A 88 9.74 6.44 5.37
C VAL A 88 9.33 5.60 4.17
N VAL A 89 9.29 4.29 4.33
CA VAL A 89 8.72 3.35 3.37
C VAL A 89 7.45 2.79 3.97
N SER A 90 6.30 3.03 3.31
CA SER A 90 5.02 2.45 3.72
C SER A 90 4.58 1.39 2.74
N ASN A 91 4.39 0.17 3.24
CA ASN A 91 3.75 -0.89 2.48
C ASN A 91 2.24 -0.66 2.52
N ARG A 92 1.71 -0.17 1.41
CA ARG A 92 0.37 0.37 1.20
C ARG A 92 0.15 1.79 1.73
N ASN A 93 -0.82 2.44 1.13
CA ASN A 93 -1.42 3.70 1.55
C ASN A 93 -2.90 3.78 1.10
N GLU A 94 -3.41 4.98 0.88
CA GLU A 94 -4.79 5.21 0.42
C GLU A 94 -5.09 4.58 -0.96
N LEU A 95 -4.07 4.38 -1.81
CA LEU A 95 -4.25 3.76 -3.14
C LEU A 95 -4.86 2.37 -3.01
N ALA A 96 -4.50 1.61 -1.96
CA ALA A 96 -5.11 0.32 -1.68
C ALA A 96 -6.62 0.45 -1.43
N THR A 97 -7.09 1.51 -0.75
CA THR A 97 -8.53 1.73 -0.52
C THR A 97 -9.26 2.03 -1.83
N TYR A 98 -8.69 2.86 -2.71
CA TYR A 98 -9.26 3.07 -4.04
C TYR A 98 -9.30 1.78 -4.84
N ALA A 99 -8.21 1.01 -4.80
CA ALA A 99 -8.09 -0.22 -5.58
C ALA A 99 -9.07 -1.30 -5.13
N TYR A 100 -9.12 -1.61 -3.84
CA TYR A 100 -9.89 -2.73 -3.32
C TYR A 100 -11.32 -2.36 -2.95
N GLN A 101 -11.53 -1.36 -2.07
CA GLN A 101 -12.84 -1.04 -1.53
C GLN A 101 -13.73 -0.35 -2.57
N VAL A 102 -13.13 0.43 -3.48
CA VAL A 102 -13.90 1.11 -4.53
C VAL A 102 -13.96 0.25 -5.79
N HIS A 103 -12.85 0.14 -6.52
CA HIS A 103 -12.86 -0.54 -7.83
C HIS A 103 -12.99 -2.06 -7.71
N GLY A 104 -12.27 -2.69 -6.81
CA GLY A 104 -12.33 -4.14 -6.60
C GLY A 104 -13.74 -4.62 -6.31
N ARG A 105 -14.49 -3.88 -5.50
CA ARG A 105 -15.87 -4.20 -5.11
C ARG A 105 -16.96 -3.51 -5.93
N GLU A 106 -16.59 -2.82 -7.03
CA GLU A 106 -17.53 -2.10 -7.91
C GLU A 106 -18.39 -1.08 -7.14
N ARG A 107 -17.76 -0.35 -6.20
CA ARG A 107 -18.40 0.66 -5.35
C ARG A 107 -17.90 2.07 -5.68
N GLU A 108 -17.95 2.42 -6.96
CA GLU A 108 -17.59 3.76 -7.43
C GLU A 108 -18.46 4.87 -6.82
N ASP A 109 -19.64 4.52 -6.32
CA ASP A 109 -20.50 5.40 -5.52
C ASP A 109 -19.81 5.93 -4.25
N LEU A 110 -18.80 5.21 -3.73
CA LEU A 110 -18.02 5.58 -2.55
C LEU A 110 -16.80 6.49 -2.86
N LEU A 111 -16.51 6.78 -4.13
CA LEU A 111 -15.40 7.68 -4.52
C LEU A 111 -15.44 9.05 -3.82
N PRO A 112 -16.60 9.74 -3.71
CA PRO A 112 -16.66 11.01 -3.02
C PRO A 112 -16.30 10.91 -1.53
N LEU A 113 -16.74 9.83 -0.85
CA LEU A 113 -16.41 9.56 0.55
C LEU A 113 -14.89 9.34 0.70
N VAL A 114 -14.31 8.41 -0.08
CA VAL A 114 -12.88 8.09 -0.04
C VAL A 114 -12.04 9.32 -0.31
N THR A 115 -12.40 10.12 -1.32
CA THR A 115 -11.68 11.36 -1.65
C THR A 115 -11.73 12.38 -0.52
N THR A 116 -12.89 12.52 0.13
CA THR A 116 -13.05 13.44 1.28
C THR A 116 -12.21 12.97 2.46
N LEU A 117 -12.26 11.69 2.81
CA LEU A 117 -11.48 11.11 3.90
C LEU A 117 -9.98 11.22 3.62
N SER A 118 -9.52 10.94 2.39
CA SER A 118 -8.13 11.12 1.98
C SER A 118 -7.66 12.54 2.28
N LYS A 119 -8.40 13.53 1.82
CA LYS A 119 -8.06 14.95 2.04
C LYS A 119 -7.99 15.30 3.53
N GLN A 120 -8.93 14.80 4.34
CA GLN A 120 -9.00 15.12 5.77
C GLN A 120 -7.92 14.39 6.58
N VAL A 121 -7.61 13.15 6.22
CA VAL A 121 -6.70 12.29 6.96
C VAL A 121 -5.23 12.55 6.61
N LEU A 122 -4.94 12.68 5.31
CA LEU A 122 -3.57 12.91 4.82
C LEU A 122 -3.21 14.41 4.85
N GLY A 123 -4.19 15.30 4.68
CA GLY A 123 -3.92 16.74 4.57
C GLY A 123 -3.02 17.03 3.37
N ASP A 124 -1.94 17.77 3.63
CA ASP A 124 -0.94 18.12 2.61
C ASP A 124 0.19 17.07 2.48
N ILE A 125 0.11 15.95 3.23
CA ILE A 125 1.16 14.94 3.23
C ILE A 125 0.84 13.91 2.16
N GLN A 126 1.64 13.92 1.12
CA GLN A 126 1.53 12.99 0.01
C GLN A 126 2.85 12.23 -0.17
N PRO A 127 2.83 11.02 -0.73
CA PRO A 127 4.04 10.34 -1.10
C PRO A 127 4.90 11.19 -2.04
N ASP A 128 6.19 11.23 -1.78
CA ASP A 128 7.16 11.79 -2.72
C ASP A 128 7.33 10.87 -3.91
N PHE A 129 7.16 9.56 -3.70
CA PHE A 129 7.21 8.56 -4.75
C PHE A 129 6.40 7.30 -4.40
N CYS A 130 5.74 6.71 -5.41
CA CYS A 130 5.02 5.45 -5.29
C CYS A 130 5.62 4.40 -6.22
N LEU A 131 5.98 3.25 -5.68
CA LEU A 131 6.35 2.05 -6.43
C LEU A 131 5.14 1.13 -6.52
N TYR A 132 4.63 0.91 -7.71
CA TYR A 132 3.54 -0.03 -7.95
C TYR A 132 4.08 -1.31 -8.59
N TYR A 133 4.06 -2.40 -7.81
CA TYR A 133 4.42 -3.73 -8.29
C TYR A 133 3.22 -4.38 -8.99
N ASP A 134 3.26 -4.36 -10.32
CA ASP A 134 2.19 -4.89 -11.17
C ASP A 134 2.47 -6.35 -11.52
N ILE A 135 1.50 -7.23 -11.24
CA ILE A 135 1.51 -8.62 -11.71
C ILE A 135 0.14 -9.01 -12.27
N PRO A 136 0.08 -9.87 -13.28
CA PRO A 136 -1.16 -10.56 -13.67
C PRO A 136 -1.71 -11.41 -12.51
N VAL A 137 -3.04 -11.55 -12.43
CA VAL A 137 -3.68 -12.35 -11.38
C VAL A 137 -3.28 -13.83 -11.48
N SER A 138 -2.97 -14.33 -12.68
CA SER A 138 -2.43 -15.68 -12.89
C SER A 138 -1.11 -15.90 -12.13
N VAL A 139 -0.18 -14.94 -12.18
CA VAL A 139 1.09 -14.99 -11.44
C VAL A 139 0.86 -14.94 -9.93
N LYS A 140 -0.10 -14.11 -9.46
CA LYS A 140 -0.51 -14.12 -8.04
C LYS A 140 -0.91 -15.51 -7.59
N LYS A 141 -1.78 -16.18 -8.36
CA LYS A 141 -2.29 -17.52 -8.04
C LYS A 141 -1.18 -18.55 -7.88
N GLU A 142 -0.23 -18.56 -8.81
CA GLU A 142 0.94 -19.45 -8.75
C GLU A 142 1.78 -19.23 -7.49
N ARG A 143 2.03 -17.96 -7.13
CA ARG A 143 2.85 -17.59 -5.97
C ARG A 143 2.18 -17.88 -4.63
N ILE A 144 0.86 -17.76 -4.53
CA ILE A 144 0.12 -17.99 -3.29
C ILE A 144 -0.18 -19.46 -3.07
N SER A 145 -0.40 -20.25 -4.13
CA SER A 145 -0.69 -21.69 -4.02
C SER A 145 0.40 -22.50 -3.29
N GLY A 146 1.62 -21.99 -3.17
CA GLY A 146 2.74 -22.60 -2.47
C GLY A 146 2.93 -22.15 -1.01
N ARG A 147 2.08 -21.27 -0.47
CA ARG A 147 2.23 -20.76 0.89
C ARG A 147 1.37 -21.54 1.89
N PRO A 148 1.96 -22.04 3.02
CA PRO A 148 1.20 -22.76 4.06
C PRO A 148 0.46 -21.83 5.04
N GLU A 149 0.45 -20.52 4.85
CA GLU A 149 -0.10 -19.56 5.79
C GLU A 149 -1.62 -19.40 5.68
N GLN A 150 -2.23 -18.99 6.80
CA GLN A 150 -3.67 -18.75 6.91
C GLN A 150 -4.14 -17.74 5.86
N VAL A 151 -5.05 -18.19 5.01
CA VAL A 151 -5.76 -17.36 4.04
C VAL A 151 -6.67 -16.41 4.83
N ASP A 152 -6.39 -15.11 4.80
CA ASP A 152 -7.29 -14.12 5.38
C ASP A 152 -8.46 -13.80 4.41
N SER A 153 -9.43 -12.99 4.89
CA SER A 153 -10.61 -12.66 4.09
C SER A 153 -10.29 -11.94 2.77
N PHE A 154 -9.14 -11.26 2.68
CA PHE A 154 -8.70 -10.59 1.45
C PHE A 154 -8.03 -11.55 0.48
N ASP A 155 -7.27 -12.54 0.98
CA ASP A 155 -6.65 -13.56 0.13
C ASP A 155 -7.71 -14.46 -0.55
N ALA A 156 -8.86 -14.67 0.12
CA ALA A 156 -9.97 -15.47 -0.38
C ALA A 156 -10.88 -14.73 -1.38
N LEU A 157 -10.57 -13.47 -1.75
CA LEU A 157 -11.36 -12.73 -2.73
C LEU A 157 -11.30 -13.38 -4.12
N ALA A 158 -12.41 -13.25 -4.86
CA ALA A 158 -12.50 -13.74 -6.23
C ALA A 158 -11.47 -13.07 -7.15
N GLU A 159 -10.99 -13.78 -8.17
CA GLU A 159 -9.98 -13.30 -9.11
C GLU A 159 -10.37 -11.99 -9.78
N GLU A 160 -11.66 -11.81 -10.09
CA GLU A 160 -12.20 -10.59 -10.70
C GLU A 160 -12.00 -9.36 -9.81
N ILE A 161 -12.03 -9.52 -8.50
CA ILE A 161 -11.77 -8.41 -7.56
C ILE A 161 -10.31 -7.94 -7.69
N PHE A 162 -9.37 -8.87 -7.83
CA PHE A 162 -7.95 -8.52 -8.01
C PHE A 162 -7.69 -7.86 -9.37
N GLU A 163 -8.35 -8.29 -10.46
CA GLU A 163 -8.23 -7.64 -11.76
C GLU A 163 -8.80 -6.20 -11.73
N ARG A 164 -9.95 -6.02 -11.06
CA ARG A 164 -10.51 -4.69 -10.86
C ARG A 164 -9.64 -3.82 -9.95
N ALA A 165 -9.08 -4.39 -8.89
CA ALA A 165 -8.15 -3.69 -8.00
C ALA A 165 -6.88 -3.26 -8.73
N ARG A 166 -6.31 -4.14 -9.58
CA ARG A 166 -5.17 -3.84 -10.44
C ARG A 166 -5.46 -2.66 -11.37
N THR A 167 -6.65 -2.64 -11.97
CA THR A 167 -7.13 -1.51 -12.79
C THR A 167 -7.29 -0.24 -11.94
N GLY A 168 -7.83 -0.37 -10.73
CA GLY A 168 -7.98 0.71 -9.76
C GLY A 168 -6.64 1.34 -9.38
N TYR A 169 -5.61 0.54 -9.11
CA TYR A 169 -4.26 1.03 -8.85
C TYR A 169 -3.74 1.87 -10.01
N LYS A 170 -3.78 1.35 -11.24
CA LYS A 170 -3.31 2.07 -12.43
C LYS A 170 -4.05 3.38 -12.67
N LYS A 171 -5.35 3.42 -12.36
CA LYS A 171 -6.19 4.61 -12.51
C LYS A 171 -5.83 5.71 -11.49
N HIS A 172 -5.44 5.33 -10.28
CA HIS A 172 -5.26 6.29 -9.19
C HIS A 172 -3.80 6.63 -8.89
N ILE A 173 -2.82 5.79 -9.27
CA ILE A 173 -1.40 6.04 -8.98
C ILE A 173 -0.86 7.28 -9.70
N VAL A 174 -1.45 7.63 -10.82
CA VAL A 174 -1.08 8.83 -11.60
C VAL A 174 -1.23 10.15 -10.84
N ARG A 175 -1.84 10.10 -9.65
CA ARG A 175 -1.97 11.25 -8.74
C ARG A 175 -0.66 11.62 -8.04
N TYR A 176 0.31 10.70 -8.05
CA TYR A 176 1.61 10.83 -7.38
C TYR A 176 2.76 10.63 -8.37
N PRO A 177 3.95 11.18 -8.11
CA PRO A 177 5.17 10.69 -8.75
C PRO A 177 5.29 9.19 -8.52
N HIS A 178 5.47 8.39 -9.59
CA HIS A 178 5.42 6.93 -9.47
C HIS A 178 6.24 6.21 -10.53
N ALA A 179 6.52 4.94 -10.25
CA ALA A 179 6.92 3.96 -11.26
C ALA A 179 6.03 2.72 -11.16
N ILE A 180 5.74 2.13 -12.31
CA ILE A 180 5.10 0.82 -12.41
C ILE A 180 6.21 -0.19 -12.69
N VAL A 181 6.44 -1.09 -11.75
CA VAL A 181 7.44 -2.15 -11.82
C VAL A 181 6.74 -3.44 -12.25
N ASP A 182 7.14 -4.01 -13.37
CA ASP A 182 6.72 -5.37 -13.72
C ASP A 182 7.33 -6.35 -12.71
N ALA A 183 6.48 -6.84 -11.83
CA ALA A 183 6.89 -7.74 -10.75
C ALA A 183 6.68 -9.23 -11.10
N SER A 184 6.50 -9.57 -12.39
CA SER A 184 6.32 -10.96 -12.85
C SER A 184 7.60 -11.76 -12.89
N GLY A 185 8.76 -11.11 -12.94
CA GLY A 185 10.09 -11.73 -13.02
C GLY A 185 10.57 -12.35 -11.71
N THR A 186 11.85 -12.72 -11.70
CA THR A 186 12.57 -13.20 -10.49
C THR A 186 12.70 -12.08 -9.45
N ILE A 187 13.03 -12.45 -8.23
CA ILE A 187 13.24 -11.48 -7.13
C ILE A 187 14.33 -10.47 -7.51
N GLU A 188 15.43 -10.95 -8.11
CA GLU A 188 16.58 -10.16 -8.51
C GLU A 188 16.25 -9.19 -9.65
N GLU A 189 15.51 -9.65 -10.66
CA GLU A 189 15.05 -8.80 -11.78
C GLU A 189 14.12 -7.69 -11.28
N VAL A 190 13.14 -8.02 -10.46
CA VAL A 190 12.22 -7.04 -9.86
C VAL A 190 12.99 -6.05 -8.97
N HIS A 191 13.98 -6.53 -8.21
CA HIS A 191 14.80 -5.66 -7.38
C HIS A 191 15.67 -4.71 -8.20
N ALA A 192 16.21 -5.16 -9.33
CA ALA A 192 16.96 -4.29 -10.25
C ALA A 192 16.08 -3.17 -10.80
N LEU A 193 14.85 -3.48 -11.26
CA LEU A 193 13.87 -2.48 -11.71
C LEU A 193 13.46 -1.52 -10.58
N THR A 194 13.32 -2.04 -9.36
CA THR A 194 13.01 -1.22 -8.17
C THR A 194 14.10 -0.19 -7.89
N LYS A 195 15.38 -0.60 -7.93
CA LYS A 195 16.52 0.31 -7.75
C LYS A 195 16.60 1.36 -8.85
N GLU A 196 16.37 0.95 -10.10
CA GLU A 196 16.33 1.87 -11.23
C GLU A 196 15.24 2.93 -11.04
N ALA A 197 14.03 2.51 -10.64
CA ALA A 197 12.90 3.39 -10.39
C ALA A 197 13.15 4.40 -9.25
N LEU A 198 13.96 4.03 -8.25
CA LEU A 198 14.32 4.92 -7.13
C LEU A 198 15.51 5.81 -7.41
N HIS A 199 16.21 5.62 -8.55
CA HIS A 199 17.37 6.43 -8.89
C HIS A 199 17.00 7.92 -9.01
N GLY A 200 17.64 8.77 -8.21
CA GLY A 200 17.34 10.20 -8.15
C GLY A 200 16.18 10.62 -7.22
N ILE A 201 15.56 9.65 -6.54
CA ILE A 201 14.57 9.90 -5.47
C ILE A 201 15.28 9.90 -4.11
N ILE A 202 16.30 9.06 -3.99
CA ILE A 202 17.13 8.84 -2.79
C ILE A 202 18.60 9.10 -3.10
#